data_16e011568d4524fac4d1fd19b099e01e
#
_entry.id   16e011568d4524fac4d1fd19b099e01e
#
_cell.length_a   1.000
_cell.length_b   1.000
_cell.length_c   1.000
_cell.angle_alpha   90.00
_cell.angle_beta   90.00
_cell.angle_gamma   90.00
#
_symmetry.space_group_name_H-M   'P 1'
#
loop_
_entity.id
_entity.type
_entity.pdbx_description
1 polymer ?
#
loop_
_entity_poly.entity_id
_entity_poly.type
_entity_poly.pdbx_seq_one_letter_code
_entity_poly.pdbx_strand_id
1 'polypeptide(L)' 'MAHVSWTQQPPTNWVAMVDGQAICTLKGKDIGGWNATWAGERLWPPPAHLPKATPQPMRFFSSLDEAKAAVEQALSV' A
#
# COMPACT_ATOMS: atom_id res chain seq x y z
N MET A 1 -2.50 16.71 8.87
CA MET A 1 -2.20 15.27 8.89
C MET A 1 -3.24 14.51 8.10
N ALA A 2 -2.80 13.63 7.23
CA ALA A 2 -3.73 12.78 6.50
C ALA A 2 -4.29 11.70 7.43
N HIS A 3 -5.60 11.56 7.44
CA HIS A 3 -6.27 10.49 8.19
C HIS A 3 -6.62 9.37 7.23
N VAL A 4 -6.07 8.19 7.47
CA VAL A 4 -6.28 7.03 6.60
C VAL A 4 -7.43 6.19 7.17
N SER A 5 -8.43 5.95 6.35
CA SER A 5 -9.51 5.02 6.65
C SER A 5 -9.34 3.77 5.80
N TRP A 6 -9.58 2.61 6.40
CA TRP A 6 -9.45 1.34 5.70
C TRP A 6 -10.83 0.76 5.41
N THR A 7 -11.06 0.43 4.15
CA THR A 7 -12.31 -0.18 3.72
C THR A 7 -12.03 -1.54 3.14
N GLN A 8 -12.70 -2.56 3.66
CA GLN A 8 -12.56 -3.92 3.13
C GLN A 8 -13.47 -4.09 1.92
N GLN A 9 -12.90 -4.62 0.84
CA GLN A 9 -13.65 -4.94 -0.37
C GLN A 9 -13.55 -6.45 -0.61
N PRO A 10 -14.68 -7.16 -0.64
CA PRO A 10 -14.65 -8.60 -0.91
C PRO A 10 -14.01 -8.89 -2.29
N PRO A 11 -13.37 -10.06 -2.44
CA PRO A 11 -13.25 -11.12 -1.44
C PRO A 11 -12.13 -10.89 -0.42
N THR A 12 -10.99 -10.25 -0.76
CA THR A 12 -9.85 -10.15 0.14
C THR A 12 -9.07 -8.85 -0.04
N ASN A 13 -9.72 -7.81 -0.52
CA ASN A 13 -9.03 -6.55 -0.80
C ASN A 13 -9.28 -5.54 0.32
N TRP A 14 -8.29 -4.66 0.53
CA TRP A 14 -8.42 -3.52 1.42
C TRP A 14 -8.04 -2.26 0.66
N VAL A 15 -8.75 -1.19 0.92
CA VAL A 15 -8.51 0.09 0.26
C VAL A 15 -8.25 1.15 1.31
N ALA A 16 -7.13 1.85 1.15
CA ALA A 16 -6.80 3.01 1.98
C ALA A 16 -7.49 4.24 1.40
N MET A 17 -8.29 4.89 2.23
CA MET A 17 -9.06 6.08 1.84
C MET A 17 -8.54 7.31 2.58
N VAL A 18 -8.38 8.41 1.86
CA VAL A 18 -8.07 9.71 2.46
C VAL A 18 -9.04 10.72 1.87
N ASP A 19 -9.77 11.41 2.73
CA ASP A 19 -10.76 12.43 2.33
C ASP A 19 -11.79 11.88 1.32
N GLY A 20 -12.18 10.61 1.49
CA GLY A 20 -13.15 9.97 0.63
C GLY A 20 -12.62 9.46 -0.69
N GLN A 21 -11.30 9.54 -0.92
CA GLN A 21 -10.68 9.06 -2.14
C GLN A 21 -9.83 7.83 -1.89
N ALA A 22 -9.98 6.82 -2.76
CA ALA A 22 -9.14 5.64 -2.70
C ALA A 22 -7.73 5.99 -3.19
N ILE A 23 -6.73 5.80 -2.33
CA ILE A 23 -5.35 6.18 -2.64
C ILE A 23 -4.41 5.01 -2.78
N CYS A 24 -4.75 3.87 -2.18
CA CYS A 24 -3.92 2.67 -2.25
C CYS A 24 -4.80 1.44 -2.09
N THR A 25 -4.53 0.41 -2.86
CA THR A 25 -5.28 -0.85 -2.79
C THR A 25 -4.36 -1.97 -2.36
N LEU A 26 -4.78 -2.73 -1.35
CA LEU A 26 -4.09 -3.93 -0.91
C LEU A 26 -4.84 -5.16 -1.42
N LYS A 27 -4.18 -5.96 -2.25
CA LYS A 27 -4.76 -7.19 -2.78
C LYS A 27 -4.08 -8.40 -2.16
N GLY A 28 -4.87 -9.28 -1.52
CA GLY A 28 -4.38 -10.54 -1.00
C GLY A 28 -4.08 -11.52 -2.11
N LYS A 29 -3.01 -12.29 -1.95
CA LYS A 29 -2.61 -13.33 -2.91
C LYS A 29 -2.96 -14.71 -2.37
N ASP A 30 -3.25 -15.64 -3.28
CA ASP A 30 -3.60 -17.02 -2.92
C ASP A 30 -2.45 -17.73 -2.22
N ILE A 31 -1.21 -17.37 -2.55
CA ILE A 31 -0.02 -17.96 -1.94
C ILE A 31 0.38 -17.27 -0.64
N GLY A 32 -0.44 -16.34 -0.17
CA GLY A 32 -0.13 -15.52 1.00
C GLY A 32 0.54 -14.21 0.61
N GLY A 33 0.47 -13.24 1.52
CA GLY A 33 1.02 -11.91 1.29
C GLY A 33 0.04 -10.96 0.63
N TRP A 34 0.47 -9.72 0.48
CA TRP A 34 -0.37 -8.63 -0.01
C TRP A 34 0.40 -7.74 -0.96
N ASN A 35 -0.24 -7.31 -2.04
CA ASN A 35 0.31 -6.30 -2.94
C ASN A 35 -0.34 -4.96 -2.64
N ALA A 36 0.48 -3.95 -2.35
CA ALA A 36 0.02 -2.58 -2.13
C ALA A 36 0.28 -1.77 -3.39
N THR A 37 -0.78 -1.33 -4.04
CA THR A 37 -0.70 -0.57 -5.30
C THR A 37 -1.24 0.84 -5.09
N TRP A 38 -0.41 1.86 -5.35
CA TRP A 38 -0.87 3.24 -5.29
C TRP A 38 -1.79 3.58 -6.45
N ALA A 39 -2.84 4.33 -6.15
CA ALA A 39 -3.67 4.92 -7.19
C ALA A 39 -2.98 6.21 -7.65
N GLY A 40 -2.99 6.48 -8.96
CA GLY A 40 -2.37 7.68 -9.49
C GLY A 40 -0.86 7.52 -9.71
N GLU A 41 -0.11 8.60 -9.51
CA GLU A 41 1.30 8.66 -9.86
C GLU A 41 2.26 8.38 -8.71
N ARG A 42 1.75 8.10 -7.52
CA ARG A 42 2.60 7.85 -6.35
C ARG A 42 3.32 6.52 -6.50
N LEU A 43 4.58 6.48 -6.11
CA LEU A 43 5.42 5.30 -6.22
C LEU A 43 6.01 4.93 -4.85
N TRP A 44 6.29 3.64 -4.66
CA TRP A 44 7.03 3.18 -3.50
C TRP A 44 8.51 3.46 -3.71
N PRO A 45 9.22 3.95 -2.66
CA PRO A 45 10.67 4.13 -2.76
C PRO A 45 11.37 2.78 -2.86
N PRO A 46 12.56 2.73 -3.47
CA PRO A 46 13.33 1.49 -3.52
C PRO A 46 13.77 1.07 -2.11
N PRO A 47 14.00 -0.25 -1.90
CA PRO A 47 14.50 -0.72 -0.61
C PRO A 47 15.86 -0.11 -0.26
N ALA A 48 16.15 -0.01 1.03
CA ALA A 48 17.42 0.58 1.48
C ALA A 48 18.64 -0.16 0.96
N HIS A 49 18.52 -1.49 0.76
CA HIS A 49 19.63 -2.31 0.26
C HIS A 49 19.77 -2.25 -1.26
N LEU A 50 18.81 -1.62 -1.95
CA LEU A 50 18.85 -1.43 -3.40
C LEU A 50 18.51 0.01 -3.75
N PRO A 51 19.34 0.98 -3.31
CA PRO A 51 18.99 2.41 -3.45
C PRO A 51 18.91 2.88 -4.90
N LYS A 52 19.49 2.14 -5.83
CA LYS A 52 19.44 2.48 -7.26
C LYS A 52 18.32 1.77 -8.01
N ALA A 53 17.51 0.98 -7.32
CA ALA A 53 16.37 0.32 -7.95
C ALA A 53 15.32 1.35 -8.33
N THR A 54 14.57 1.08 -9.41
CA THR A 54 13.53 1.98 -9.87
C THR A 54 12.33 1.94 -8.91
N PRO A 55 11.81 3.09 -8.46
CA PRO A 55 10.57 3.10 -7.68
C PRO A 55 9.42 2.47 -8.46
N GLN A 56 8.55 1.76 -7.77
CA GLN A 56 7.44 1.02 -8.38
C GLN A 56 6.10 1.45 -7.80
N PRO A 57 5.01 1.38 -8.59
CA PRO A 57 3.68 1.70 -8.07
C PRO A 57 3.13 0.62 -7.15
N MET A 58 3.71 -0.57 -7.15
CA MET A 58 3.26 -1.71 -6.36
C MET A 58 4.41 -2.27 -5.53
N ARG A 59 4.08 -2.72 -4.32
CA ARG A 59 5.06 -3.36 -3.45
C ARG A 59 4.41 -4.55 -2.75
N PHE A 60 5.16 -5.65 -2.63
CA PHE A 60 4.71 -6.85 -1.92
C PHE A 60 5.03 -6.75 -0.43
N PHE A 61 4.07 -7.19 0.40
CA PHE A 61 4.25 -7.32 1.85
C PHE A 61 3.83 -8.72 2.29
N SER A 62 4.53 -9.25 3.28
CA SER A 62 4.25 -10.60 3.76
C SER A 62 3.04 -10.66 4.68
N SER A 63 2.62 -9.55 5.28
CA SER A 63 1.45 -9.52 6.13
C SER A 63 0.62 -8.26 5.87
N LEU A 64 -0.67 -8.36 6.20
CA LEU A 64 -1.59 -7.23 6.07
C LEU A 64 -1.18 -6.07 6.99
N ASP A 65 -0.77 -6.39 8.21
CA ASP A 65 -0.36 -5.37 9.18
C ASP A 65 0.85 -4.59 8.68
N GLU A 66 1.83 -5.28 8.10
CA GLU A 66 2.98 -4.60 7.50
C GLU A 66 2.57 -3.69 6.35
N ALA A 67 1.68 -4.16 5.49
CA ALA A 67 1.22 -3.39 4.35
C ALA A 67 0.48 -2.13 4.82
N LYS A 68 -0.43 -2.26 5.78
CA LYS A 68 -1.16 -1.12 6.32
C LYS A 68 -0.22 -0.11 6.97
N ALA A 69 0.71 -0.59 7.79
CA ALA A 69 1.67 0.28 8.46
C ALA A 69 2.54 1.04 7.46
N ALA A 70 2.98 0.37 6.39
CA ALA A 70 3.80 1.00 5.37
C ALA A 70 3.04 2.10 4.62
N VAL A 71 1.75 1.86 4.30
CA VAL A 71 0.91 2.86 3.65
C VAL A 71 0.71 4.07 4.55
N GLU A 72 0.38 3.84 5.82
CA GLU A 72 0.16 4.93 6.76
C GLU A 72 1.43 5.74 6.98
N GLN A 73 2.58 5.08 7.08
CA GLN A 73 3.85 5.76 7.22
C GLN A 73 4.19 6.60 5.98
N ALA A 74 3.93 6.09 4.81
CA ALA A 74 4.18 6.82 3.57
C ALA A 74 3.30 8.07 3.46
N LEU A 75 2.10 8.03 4.02
CA LEU A 75 1.15 9.14 3.97
C LEU A 75 1.34 10.16 5.09
N SER A 76 2.10 9.83 6.12
CA SER A 76 2.31 10.72 7.25
C SER A 76 3.47 11.70 7.04
N VAL A 77 4.12 11.64 5.91
CA VAL A 77 5.26 12.51 5.59
C VAL A 77 4.79 13.77 4.90
#